data_88e4e7213aa89bfc52eaca39cc837371
#
_entry.id   88e4e7213aa89bfc52eaca39cc837371
#
_cell.length_a   1.000
_cell.length_b   1.000
_cell.length_c   1.000
_cell.angle_alpha   90.00
_cell.angle_beta   90.00
_cell.angle_gamma   90.00
#
_symmetry.space_group_name_H-M   'P 1'
#
loop_
_entity.id
_entity.type
_entity.pdbx_description
1 polymer ?
#
loop_
_entity_poly.entity_id
_entity_poly.type
_entity_poly.pdbx_seq_one_letter_code
_entity_poly.pdbx_strand_id
1 'polypeptide(L)'
;MGSRSILIVSFIFAVLVCGVMYYFYDSANRNKEQEAYEYAMQSSDPMVLQSYLDTYKETDEAHRDSIMAHLNMLQQVDQDWTNALVSGSKEALEAYLQKYPNSPHKQEVWNKIDSIDWQMALKDNTVDGYQAYLDAHADGSHIEEAEEALQKIKSSEVQPEESQVISGLFRQFFQSINSRNEDGLTATCEDILSSLLGKTSATKSDVVTFMHKLYKEDVSNMNWHLNNDYKVKKREVGDQEYEFQVQFTARQDVDKTDGSKTQNNYKINATVSPSGKISAFNMAKVTTE
;
A
#
# COMPACT_ATOMS: atom_id res chain seq x y z
N MET A 1 -66.98 -29.29 72.24
CA MET A 1 -66.71 -28.45 71.06
C MET A 1 -67.51 -29.01 69.91
N GLY A 2 -68.39 -28.20 69.37
CA GLY A 2 -69.33 -28.69 68.35
C GLY A 2 -68.63 -28.94 66.98
N SER A 3 -69.11 -29.92 66.25
CA SER A 3 -68.62 -30.31 64.90
C SER A 3 -68.44 -29.15 63.94
N ARG A 4 -69.18 -28.04 64.10
CA ARG A 4 -69.05 -26.83 63.29
C ARG A 4 -67.74 -26.06 63.58
N SER A 5 -67.24 -26.04 64.82
CA SER A 5 -66.01 -25.40 65.18
C SER A 5 -64.77 -26.15 64.60
N ILE A 6 -64.83 -27.46 64.55
CA ILE A 6 -63.77 -28.29 63.94
C ILE A 6 -63.69 -28.07 62.42
N LEU A 7 -64.80 -27.94 61.73
CA LEU A 7 -64.92 -27.68 60.31
C LEU A 7 -64.37 -26.30 59.97
N ILE A 8 -64.61 -25.23 60.79
CA ILE A 8 -64.11 -23.94 60.59
C ILE A 8 -62.59 -23.89 60.80
N VAL A 9 -62.06 -24.53 61.84
CA VAL A 9 -60.66 -24.63 62.11
C VAL A 9 -59.86 -25.37 61.01
N SER A 10 -60.42 -26.49 60.51
CA SER A 10 -59.83 -27.26 59.41
C SER A 10 -59.87 -26.48 58.10
N PHE A 11 -60.94 -25.70 57.84
CA PHE A 11 -60.98 -24.82 56.65
C PHE A 11 -59.91 -23.67 56.72
N ILE A 12 -59.80 -23.01 57.89
CA ILE A 12 -58.72 -21.95 58.07
C ILE A 12 -57.36 -22.57 57.89
N PHE A 13 -57.14 -23.78 58.47
CA PHE A 13 -55.82 -24.45 58.29
C PHE A 13 -55.59 -24.83 56.83
N ALA A 14 -56.51 -25.32 56.07
CA ALA A 14 -56.37 -25.60 54.65
C ALA A 14 -56.05 -24.34 53.83
N VAL A 15 -56.69 -23.22 54.12
CA VAL A 15 -56.42 -21.93 53.45
C VAL A 15 -55.05 -21.45 53.75
N LEU A 16 -54.60 -21.60 55.03
CA LEU A 16 -53.22 -21.27 55.39
C LEU A 16 -52.13 -22.10 54.67
N VAL A 17 -52.39 -23.45 54.62
CA VAL A 17 -51.47 -24.37 53.89
C VAL A 17 -51.43 -24.04 52.40
N CYS A 18 -52.64 -23.81 51.79
CA CYS A 18 -52.69 -23.38 50.38
C CYS A 18 -51.94 -22.02 50.14
N GLY A 19 -52.10 -21.08 51.06
CA GLY A 19 -51.38 -19.77 50.98
C GLY A 19 -49.91 -19.94 51.10
N VAL A 20 -49.40 -20.79 52.00
CA VAL A 20 -47.95 -21.07 52.14
C VAL A 20 -47.42 -21.80 50.91
N MET A 21 -48.17 -22.83 50.40
CA MET A 21 -47.78 -23.52 49.18
C MET A 21 -47.73 -22.56 47.95
N TYR A 22 -48.72 -21.70 47.84
CA TYR A 22 -48.75 -20.68 46.80
C TYR A 22 -47.56 -19.71 46.90
N TYR A 23 -47.22 -19.26 48.11
CA TYR A 23 -46.09 -18.39 48.35
C TYR A 23 -44.75 -19.04 47.92
N PHE A 24 -44.53 -20.31 48.31
CA PHE A 24 -43.32 -21.03 47.89
C PHE A 24 -43.29 -21.30 46.40
N TYR A 25 -44.44 -21.61 45.77
CA TYR A 25 -44.54 -21.79 44.32
C TYR A 25 -44.24 -20.49 43.58
N ASP A 26 -44.84 -19.38 44.00
CA ASP A 26 -44.61 -18.06 43.42
C ASP A 26 -43.17 -17.61 43.58
N SER A 27 -42.59 -17.79 44.79
CA SER A 27 -41.19 -17.48 45.06
C SER A 27 -40.23 -18.30 44.17
N ALA A 28 -40.51 -19.60 44.01
CA ALA A 28 -39.69 -20.48 43.15
C ALA A 28 -39.78 -20.07 41.66
N ASN A 29 -40.96 -19.65 41.19
CA ASN A 29 -41.15 -19.18 39.83
C ASN A 29 -40.43 -17.80 39.59
N ARG A 30 -40.51 -16.90 40.56
CA ARG A 30 -39.81 -15.61 40.50
C ARG A 30 -38.27 -15.80 40.44
N ASN A 31 -37.73 -16.73 41.22
CA ASN A 31 -36.32 -17.03 41.19
C ASN A 31 -35.87 -17.59 39.81
N LYS A 32 -36.64 -18.48 39.21
CA LYS A 32 -36.37 -19.02 37.87
C LYS A 32 -36.47 -17.95 36.78
N GLU A 33 -37.47 -17.09 36.89
CA GLU A 33 -37.64 -15.99 35.97
C GLU A 33 -36.49 -15.00 36.07
N GLN A 34 -36.04 -14.62 37.30
CA GLN A 34 -34.92 -13.74 37.53
C GLN A 34 -33.63 -14.31 36.92
N GLU A 35 -33.34 -15.60 37.13
CA GLU A 35 -32.18 -16.28 36.53
C GLU A 35 -32.25 -16.25 35.00
N ALA A 36 -33.41 -16.51 34.42
CA ALA A 36 -33.64 -16.48 32.97
C ALA A 36 -33.50 -15.05 32.41
N TYR A 37 -33.96 -14.03 33.14
CA TYR A 37 -33.79 -12.62 32.78
C TYR A 37 -32.31 -12.22 32.74
N GLU A 38 -31.56 -12.56 33.78
CA GLU A 38 -30.11 -12.26 33.85
C GLU A 38 -29.34 -12.95 32.73
N TYR A 39 -29.68 -14.21 32.44
CA TYR A 39 -29.10 -14.95 31.33
C TYR A 39 -29.43 -14.31 29.98
N ALA A 40 -30.67 -13.95 29.74
CA ALA A 40 -31.12 -13.31 28.49
C ALA A 40 -30.45 -11.92 28.31
N MET A 41 -30.36 -11.12 29.37
CA MET A 41 -29.72 -9.80 29.34
C MET A 41 -28.23 -9.85 29.04
N GLN A 42 -27.55 -10.97 29.34
CA GLN A 42 -26.14 -11.17 29.00
C GLN A 42 -25.91 -11.80 27.60
N SER A 43 -27.00 -12.31 26.99
CA SER A 43 -26.91 -12.96 25.69
C SER A 43 -26.86 -11.96 24.54
N SER A 44 -26.00 -12.22 23.56
CA SER A 44 -26.01 -11.57 22.27
C SER A 44 -26.80 -12.30 21.19
N ASP A 45 -27.47 -13.41 21.56
CA ASP A 45 -28.29 -14.18 20.63
C ASP A 45 -29.75 -13.71 20.71
N PRO A 46 -30.31 -13.11 19.63
CA PRO A 46 -31.73 -12.70 19.59
C PRO A 46 -32.72 -13.81 19.90
N MET A 47 -32.38 -15.08 19.60
CA MET A 47 -33.27 -16.22 19.88
C MET A 47 -33.40 -16.45 21.36
N VAL A 48 -32.40 -16.24 22.18
CA VAL A 48 -32.45 -16.35 23.64
C VAL A 48 -33.40 -15.31 24.23
N LEU A 49 -33.28 -14.06 23.77
CA LEU A 49 -34.14 -12.97 24.20
C LEU A 49 -35.61 -13.23 23.81
N GLN A 50 -35.84 -13.69 22.56
CA GLN A 50 -37.16 -14.03 22.09
C GLN A 50 -37.75 -15.20 22.89
N SER A 51 -36.97 -16.24 23.20
CA SER A 51 -37.39 -17.37 24.02
C SER A 51 -37.80 -16.95 25.43
N TYR A 52 -37.10 -16.00 26.04
CA TYR A 52 -37.48 -15.41 27.31
C TYR A 52 -38.85 -14.73 27.20
N LEU A 53 -39.07 -13.87 26.21
CA LEU A 53 -40.32 -13.15 25.98
C LEU A 53 -41.52 -14.11 25.75
N ASP A 54 -41.28 -15.23 25.08
CA ASP A 54 -42.30 -16.24 24.79
C ASP A 54 -42.65 -17.10 26.01
N THR A 55 -41.63 -17.36 26.87
CA THR A 55 -41.82 -18.21 28.07
C THR A 55 -42.43 -17.43 29.23
N TYR A 56 -42.01 -16.19 29.44
CA TYR A 56 -42.40 -15.36 30.60
C TYR A 56 -43.32 -14.22 30.19
N LYS A 57 -44.47 -14.58 29.59
CA LYS A 57 -45.44 -13.59 29.05
C LYS A 57 -46.09 -12.71 30.10
N GLU A 58 -46.25 -13.22 31.34
CA GLU A 58 -46.95 -12.57 32.45
C GLU A 58 -46.00 -12.13 33.57
N THR A 59 -44.75 -11.89 33.24
CA THR A 59 -43.74 -11.44 34.21
C THR A 59 -43.75 -9.91 34.38
N ASP A 60 -42.84 -9.40 35.22
CA ASP A 60 -42.64 -7.97 35.46
C ASP A 60 -42.48 -7.23 34.13
N GLU A 61 -43.30 -6.20 33.91
CA GLU A 61 -43.29 -5.36 32.70
C GLU A 61 -41.93 -4.75 32.49
N ALA A 62 -41.19 -4.33 33.55
CA ALA A 62 -39.85 -3.76 33.44
C ALA A 62 -38.82 -4.74 32.90
N HIS A 63 -38.87 -6.03 33.26
CA HIS A 63 -38.00 -7.06 32.70
C HIS A 63 -38.28 -7.27 31.21
N ARG A 64 -39.54 -7.38 30.84
CA ARG A 64 -39.97 -7.54 29.44
C ARG A 64 -39.54 -6.37 28.58
N ASP A 65 -39.74 -5.15 29.06
CA ASP A 65 -39.32 -3.93 28.36
C ASP A 65 -37.78 -3.88 28.16
N SER A 66 -37.04 -4.28 29.20
CA SER A 66 -35.57 -4.36 29.11
C SER A 66 -35.10 -5.37 28.07
N ILE A 67 -35.73 -6.59 28.05
CA ILE A 67 -35.40 -7.62 27.06
C ILE A 67 -35.81 -7.17 25.65
N MET A 68 -37.00 -6.57 25.47
CA MET A 68 -37.41 -6.03 24.18
C MET A 68 -36.47 -4.90 23.69
N ALA A 69 -36.04 -4.01 24.57
CA ALA A 69 -35.06 -2.97 24.21
C ALA A 69 -33.75 -3.57 23.78
N HIS A 70 -33.24 -4.59 24.48
CA HIS A 70 -32.00 -5.29 24.11
C HIS A 70 -32.17 -6.04 22.78
N LEU A 71 -33.27 -6.74 22.54
CA LEU A 71 -33.56 -7.41 21.27
C LEU A 71 -33.61 -6.42 20.10
N ASN A 72 -34.28 -5.28 20.26
CA ASN A 72 -34.33 -4.22 19.25
C ASN A 72 -32.93 -3.65 18.97
N MET A 73 -32.12 -3.49 20.02
CA MET A 73 -30.71 -3.01 19.85
C MET A 73 -29.90 -4.01 19.02
N LEU A 74 -30.00 -5.33 19.30
CA LEU A 74 -29.28 -6.35 18.51
C LEU A 74 -29.74 -6.36 17.06
N GLN A 75 -31.03 -6.28 16.80
CA GLN A 75 -31.60 -6.20 15.46
C GLN A 75 -31.12 -4.94 14.70
N GLN A 76 -31.00 -3.81 15.41
CA GLN A 76 -30.47 -2.58 14.83
C GLN A 76 -28.99 -2.70 14.48
N VAL A 77 -28.18 -3.35 15.33
CA VAL A 77 -26.75 -3.64 15.04
C VAL A 77 -26.62 -4.46 13.77
N ASP A 78 -27.41 -5.53 13.60
CA ASP A 78 -27.38 -6.38 12.42
C ASP A 78 -27.87 -5.65 11.15
N GLN A 79 -28.90 -4.81 11.29
CA GLN A 79 -29.40 -4.01 10.18
C GLN A 79 -28.37 -2.98 9.72
N ASP A 80 -27.74 -2.28 10.66
CA ASP A 80 -26.70 -1.29 10.35
C ASP A 80 -25.44 -1.95 9.77
N TRP A 81 -25.11 -3.17 10.23
CA TRP A 81 -24.06 -3.99 9.62
C TRP A 81 -24.39 -4.32 8.16
N THR A 82 -25.61 -4.81 7.90
CA THR A 82 -26.05 -5.10 6.54
C THR A 82 -25.99 -3.87 5.63
N ASN A 83 -26.40 -2.72 6.15
CA ASN A 83 -26.35 -1.46 5.42
C ASN A 83 -24.90 -1.04 5.09
N ALA A 84 -23.97 -1.21 6.05
CA ALA A 84 -22.55 -0.92 5.84
C ALA A 84 -21.94 -1.85 4.79
N LEU A 85 -22.27 -3.14 4.81
CA LEU A 85 -21.84 -4.11 3.80
C LEU A 85 -22.37 -3.79 2.40
N VAL A 86 -23.66 -3.44 2.29
CA VAL A 86 -24.29 -3.10 1.01
C VAL A 86 -23.69 -1.82 0.43
N SER A 87 -23.37 -0.84 1.29
CA SER A 87 -22.65 0.37 0.85
C SER A 87 -21.27 0.05 0.27
N GLY A 88 -20.57 -0.92 0.88
CA GLY A 88 -19.22 -1.33 0.45
C GLY A 88 -18.17 -0.25 0.52
N SER A 89 -18.47 0.89 1.16
CA SER A 89 -17.51 1.99 1.31
C SER A 89 -16.79 1.94 2.66
N LYS A 90 -15.52 2.37 2.68
CA LYS A 90 -14.72 2.45 3.90
C LYS A 90 -15.40 3.33 4.96
N GLU A 91 -15.92 4.47 4.55
CA GLU A 91 -16.60 5.42 5.43
C GLU A 91 -17.82 4.82 6.13
N ALA A 92 -18.61 3.99 5.41
CA ALA A 92 -19.76 3.32 6.01
C ALA A 92 -19.35 2.25 7.03
N LEU A 93 -18.27 1.52 6.74
CA LEU A 93 -17.69 0.52 7.63
C LEU A 93 -17.09 1.17 8.89
N GLU A 94 -16.36 2.26 8.74
CA GLU A 94 -15.81 3.04 9.86
C GLU A 94 -16.92 3.66 10.73
N ALA A 95 -17.96 4.23 10.12
CA ALA A 95 -19.11 4.77 10.83
C ALA A 95 -19.84 3.69 11.64
N TYR A 96 -19.95 2.47 11.09
CA TYR A 96 -20.50 1.33 11.81
C TYR A 96 -19.66 0.99 13.06
N LEU A 97 -18.31 0.91 12.94
CA LEU A 97 -17.44 0.64 14.10
C LEU A 97 -17.45 1.77 15.13
N GLN A 98 -17.57 3.01 14.68
CA GLN A 98 -17.70 4.16 15.59
C GLN A 98 -18.99 4.07 16.42
N LYS A 99 -20.10 3.64 15.78
CA LYS A 99 -21.39 3.46 16.45
C LYS A 99 -21.42 2.21 17.34
N TYR A 100 -20.76 1.13 16.92
CA TYR A 100 -20.77 -0.17 17.59
C TYR A 100 -19.35 -0.71 17.82
N PRO A 101 -18.55 -0.13 18.72
CA PRO A 101 -17.13 -0.49 18.91
C PRO A 101 -16.92 -1.91 19.44
N ASN A 102 -17.94 -2.50 20.07
CA ASN A 102 -17.95 -3.86 20.60
C ASN A 102 -18.82 -4.82 19.77
N SER A 103 -19.13 -4.49 18.52
CA SER A 103 -19.91 -5.35 17.64
C SER A 103 -19.28 -6.73 17.44
N PRO A 104 -20.08 -7.81 17.33
CA PRO A 104 -19.58 -9.13 16.93
C PRO A 104 -18.96 -9.12 15.53
N HIS A 105 -19.35 -8.18 14.67
CA HIS A 105 -18.82 -8.02 13.31
C HIS A 105 -17.51 -7.21 13.22
N LYS A 106 -16.95 -6.78 14.35
CA LYS A 106 -15.77 -5.91 14.38
C LYS A 106 -14.61 -6.46 13.54
N GLN A 107 -14.29 -7.74 13.67
CA GLN A 107 -13.21 -8.36 12.92
C GLN A 107 -13.49 -8.40 11.41
N GLU A 108 -14.74 -8.66 11.04
CA GLU A 108 -15.15 -8.68 9.64
C GLU A 108 -15.08 -7.29 9.00
N VAL A 109 -15.45 -6.25 9.76
CA VAL A 109 -15.28 -4.85 9.32
C VAL A 109 -13.81 -4.53 9.07
N TRP A 110 -12.91 -4.87 10.01
CA TRP A 110 -11.48 -4.66 9.83
C TRP A 110 -10.94 -5.35 8.59
N ASN A 111 -11.32 -6.61 8.35
CA ASN A 111 -10.90 -7.36 7.17
C ASN A 111 -11.41 -6.71 5.87
N LYS A 112 -12.61 -6.14 5.89
CA LYS A 112 -13.16 -5.42 4.72
C LYS A 112 -12.41 -4.11 4.45
N ILE A 113 -12.10 -3.34 5.49
CA ILE A 113 -11.32 -2.09 5.37
C ILE A 113 -9.91 -2.40 4.86
N ASP A 114 -9.24 -3.41 5.43
CA ASP A 114 -7.93 -3.88 4.97
C ASP A 114 -7.95 -4.22 3.46
N SER A 115 -8.96 -4.97 3.02
CA SER A 115 -9.12 -5.31 1.60
C SER A 115 -9.35 -4.09 0.70
N ILE A 116 -10.13 -3.10 1.16
CA ILE A 116 -10.39 -1.87 0.41
C ILE A 116 -9.11 -1.05 0.28
N ASP A 117 -8.38 -0.83 1.38
CA ASP A 117 -7.15 -0.05 1.40
C ASP A 117 -6.05 -0.72 0.56
N TRP A 118 -5.97 -2.06 0.60
CA TRP A 118 -5.09 -2.82 -0.29
C TRP A 118 -5.41 -2.60 -1.77
N GLN A 119 -6.69 -2.67 -2.16
CA GLN A 119 -7.10 -2.40 -3.55
C GLN A 119 -6.78 -0.97 -3.98
N MET A 120 -6.88 0.00 -3.08
CA MET A 120 -6.46 1.38 -3.34
C MET A 120 -4.95 1.46 -3.55
N ALA A 121 -4.14 0.85 -2.69
CA ALA A 121 -2.68 0.82 -2.81
C ALA A 121 -2.23 0.17 -4.14
N LEU A 122 -2.86 -0.96 -4.53
CA LEU A 122 -2.61 -1.61 -5.82
C LEU A 122 -2.96 -0.72 -7.02
N LYS A 123 -4.08 0.00 -6.95
CA LYS A 123 -4.54 0.89 -8.02
C LYS A 123 -3.60 2.09 -8.17
N ASP A 124 -3.19 2.69 -7.07
CA ASP A 124 -2.29 3.84 -7.06
C ASP A 124 -0.87 3.44 -7.47
N ASN A 125 -0.43 2.25 -7.06
CA ASN A 125 0.86 1.65 -7.39
C ASN A 125 2.04 2.63 -7.22
N THR A 126 2.07 3.32 -6.06
CA THR A 126 3.07 4.32 -5.70
C THR A 126 3.73 3.99 -4.35
N VAL A 127 4.92 4.55 -4.11
CA VAL A 127 5.60 4.46 -2.80
C VAL A 127 4.68 4.92 -1.67
N ASP A 128 4.03 6.07 -1.85
CA ASP A 128 3.14 6.66 -0.84
C ASP A 128 1.89 5.81 -0.62
N GLY A 129 1.32 5.23 -1.67
CA GLY A 129 0.15 4.35 -1.57
C GLY A 129 0.42 3.08 -0.77
N TYR A 130 1.53 2.39 -1.05
CA TYR A 130 1.91 1.19 -0.29
C TYR A 130 2.34 1.53 1.14
N GLN A 131 3.05 2.64 1.35
CA GLN A 131 3.43 3.07 2.69
C GLN A 131 2.19 3.43 3.54
N ALA A 132 1.21 4.12 2.97
CA ALA A 132 -0.05 4.43 3.65
C ALA A 132 -0.82 3.16 4.05
N TYR A 133 -0.83 2.12 3.20
CA TYR A 133 -1.41 0.82 3.55
C TYR A 133 -0.68 0.18 4.74
N LEU A 134 0.65 0.12 4.70
CA LEU A 134 1.47 -0.47 5.77
C LEU A 134 1.30 0.27 7.11
N ASP A 135 1.20 1.60 7.07
CA ASP A 135 1.02 2.44 8.27
C ASP A 135 -0.37 2.26 8.89
N ALA A 136 -1.41 2.03 8.05
CA ALA A 136 -2.79 1.83 8.51
C ALA A 136 -3.07 0.40 8.99
N HIS A 137 -2.36 -0.60 8.48
CA HIS A 137 -2.64 -2.03 8.66
C HIS A 137 -1.40 -2.80 9.12
N ALA A 138 -0.91 -2.50 10.35
CA ALA A 138 0.27 -3.16 10.91
C ALA A 138 0.15 -4.70 11.02
N ASP A 139 -1.07 -5.22 11.11
CA ASP A 139 -1.40 -6.66 11.14
C ASP A 139 -2.29 -7.04 9.93
N GLY A 140 -2.17 -6.31 8.81
CA GLY A 140 -2.97 -6.52 7.60
C GLY A 140 -2.64 -7.82 6.87
N SER A 141 -3.56 -8.24 6.00
CA SER A 141 -3.43 -9.50 5.26
C SER A 141 -2.41 -9.43 4.12
N HIS A 142 -1.96 -8.22 3.71
CA HIS A 142 -1.13 -7.98 2.53
C HIS A 142 0.16 -7.22 2.83
N ILE A 143 0.71 -7.39 4.06
CA ILE A 143 1.95 -6.70 4.49
C ILE A 143 3.12 -7.11 3.60
N GLU A 144 3.33 -8.42 3.40
CA GLU A 144 4.45 -8.95 2.61
C GLU A 144 4.39 -8.44 1.17
N GLU A 145 3.21 -8.52 0.52
CA GLU A 145 3.03 -8.03 -0.85
C GLU A 145 3.23 -6.51 -0.97
N ALA A 146 2.80 -5.75 0.04
CA ALA A 146 3.00 -4.29 0.07
C ALA A 146 4.48 -3.92 0.23
N GLU A 147 5.21 -4.61 1.10
CA GLU A 147 6.65 -4.43 1.29
C GLU A 147 7.44 -4.78 0.02
N GLU A 148 7.12 -5.91 -0.62
CA GLU A 148 7.74 -6.31 -1.89
C GLU A 148 7.47 -5.30 -3.00
N ALA A 149 6.23 -4.84 -3.16
CA ALA A 149 5.86 -3.84 -4.15
C ALA A 149 6.59 -2.51 -3.89
N LEU A 150 6.65 -2.07 -2.64
CA LEU A 150 7.35 -0.87 -2.21
C LEU A 150 8.85 -0.96 -2.52
N GLN A 151 9.49 -2.09 -2.19
CA GLN A 151 10.89 -2.33 -2.48
C GLN A 151 11.15 -2.33 -3.97
N LYS A 152 10.30 -2.96 -4.77
CA LYS A 152 10.41 -3.00 -6.23
C LYS A 152 10.32 -1.61 -6.85
N ILE A 153 9.38 -0.76 -6.41
CA ILE A 153 9.28 0.63 -6.89
C ILE A 153 10.53 1.42 -6.50
N LYS A 154 10.96 1.37 -5.23
CA LYS A 154 12.17 2.05 -4.75
C LYS A 154 13.42 1.61 -5.50
N SER A 155 13.54 0.31 -5.81
CA SER A 155 14.69 -0.21 -6.57
C SER A 155 14.68 0.22 -8.03
N SER A 156 13.52 0.54 -8.61
CA SER A 156 13.39 1.04 -9.99
C SER A 156 13.65 2.54 -10.12
N GLU A 157 13.65 3.29 -9.02
CA GLU A 157 13.99 4.71 -9.02
C GLU A 157 15.50 4.92 -9.07
N VAL A 158 15.93 5.96 -9.79
CA VAL A 158 17.35 6.35 -9.88
C VAL A 158 17.77 7.01 -8.57
N GLN A 159 18.72 6.41 -7.87
CA GLN A 159 19.22 6.95 -6.61
C GLN A 159 20.22 8.09 -6.86
N PRO A 160 20.38 9.04 -5.92
CA PRO A 160 21.33 10.14 -6.04
C PRO A 160 22.76 9.68 -6.30
N GLU A 161 23.18 8.59 -5.68
CA GLU A 161 24.51 7.98 -5.84
C GLU A 161 24.69 7.43 -7.26
N GLU A 162 23.67 6.76 -7.82
CA GLU A 162 23.68 6.27 -9.20
C GLU A 162 23.79 7.43 -10.20
N SER A 163 23.08 8.53 -9.95
CA SER A 163 23.16 9.75 -10.77
C SER A 163 24.57 10.36 -10.75
N GLN A 164 25.24 10.35 -9.58
CA GLN A 164 26.62 10.82 -9.46
C GLN A 164 27.61 9.92 -10.22
N VAL A 165 27.47 8.60 -10.10
CA VAL A 165 28.30 7.64 -10.84
C VAL A 165 28.13 7.82 -12.35
N ILE A 166 26.87 7.91 -12.83
CA ILE A 166 26.57 8.13 -14.25
C ILE A 166 27.15 9.44 -14.76
N SER A 167 26.97 10.54 -14.02
CA SER A 167 27.53 11.83 -14.42
C SER A 167 29.07 11.82 -14.42
N GLY A 168 29.67 11.12 -13.47
CA GLY A 168 31.11 10.88 -13.39
C GLY A 168 31.67 10.11 -14.60
N LEU A 169 30.94 9.03 -15.00
CA LEU A 169 31.30 8.22 -16.17
C LEU A 169 31.34 9.06 -17.45
N PHE A 170 30.29 9.86 -17.72
CA PHE A 170 30.27 10.71 -18.92
C PHE A 170 31.27 11.83 -18.85
N ARG A 171 31.56 12.36 -17.66
CA ARG A 171 32.66 13.34 -17.48
C ARG A 171 34.00 12.71 -17.87
N GLN A 172 34.30 11.51 -17.41
CA GLN A 172 35.52 10.77 -17.76
C GLN A 172 35.57 10.48 -19.26
N PHE A 173 34.48 10.05 -19.88
CA PHE A 173 34.38 9.79 -21.32
C PHE A 173 34.78 11.05 -22.13
N PHE A 174 34.16 12.19 -21.86
CA PHE A 174 34.44 13.44 -22.61
C PHE A 174 35.78 14.06 -22.26
N GLN A 175 36.26 13.91 -21.02
CA GLN A 175 37.64 14.31 -20.65
C GLN A 175 38.68 13.50 -21.42
N SER A 176 38.43 12.19 -21.61
CA SER A 176 39.30 11.33 -22.39
C SER A 176 39.32 11.74 -23.88
N ILE A 177 38.18 12.16 -24.43
CA ILE A 177 38.11 12.74 -25.78
C ILE A 177 38.90 14.04 -25.82
N ASN A 178 38.72 14.97 -24.89
CA ASN A 178 39.42 16.27 -24.86
C ASN A 178 40.94 16.11 -24.77
N SER A 179 41.41 15.11 -24.00
CA SER A 179 42.84 14.82 -23.82
C SER A 179 43.41 13.82 -24.83
N ARG A 180 42.61 13.30 -25.74
CA ARG A 180 42.95 12.23 -26.70
C ARG A 180 43.50 10.97 -26.03
N ASN A 181 42.97 10.66 -24.84
CA ASN A 181 43.37 9.50 -24.06
C ASN A 181 42.51 8.26 -24.45
N GLU A 182 43.09 7.41 -25.31
CA GLU A 182 42.43 6.21 -25.82
C GLU A 182 42.11 5.19 -24.73
N ASP A 183 43.06 4.97 -23.80
CA ASP A 183 42.85 4.02 -22.67
C ASP A 183 41.77 4.51 -21.74
N GLY A 184 41.78 5.78 -21.35
CA GLY A 184 40.74 6.40 -20.52
C GLY A 184 39.36 6.35 -21.18
N LEU A 185 39.30 6.57 -22.50
CA LEU A 185 38.08 6.53 -23.28
C LEU A 185 37.48 5.11 -23.32
N THR A 186 38.32 4.12 -23.68
CA THR A 186 37.89 2.72 -23.79
C THR A 186 37.55 2.08 -22.44
N ALA A 187 38.16 2.56 -21.34
CA ALA A 187 37.83 2.12 -20.00
C ALA A 187 36.38 2.44 -19.59
N THR A 188 35.80 3.52 -20.15
CA THR A 188 34.39 3.91 -19.88
C THR A 188 33.38 3.12 -20.66
N CYS A 189 33.75 2.28 -21.61
CA CYS A 189 32.88 1.58 -22.53
C CYS A 189 32.93 0.07 -22.31
N GLU A 190 31.82 -0.61 -22.63
CA GLU A 190 31.79 -2.07 -22.79
C GLU A 190 32.70 -2.52 -23.93
N ASP A 191 33.09 -3.79 -23.95
CA ASP A 191 33.91 -4.36 -25.04
C ASP A 191 33.17 -4.32 -26.38
N ILE A 192 31.85 -4.50 -26.33
CA ILE A 192 30.93 -4.40 -27.47
C ILE A 192 29.76 -3.49 -27.08
N LEU A 193 29.63 -2.37 -27.79
CA LEU A 193 28.48 -1.48 -27.65
C LEU A 193 27.35 -1.94 -28.58
N SER A 194 26.13 -1.97 -28.07
CA SER A 194 24.92 -2.25 -28.85
C SER A 194 24.69 -1.21 -29.95
N SER A 195 25.09 0.05 -29.69
CA SER A 195 25.03 1.14 -30.67
C SER A 195 26.12 2.19 -30.41
N LEU A 196 26.83 2.58 -31.46
CA LEU A 196 27.71 3.76 -31.47
C LEU A 196 27.43 4.59 -32.73
N LEU A 197 26.77 5.74 -32.55
CA LEU A 197 26.39 6.64 -33.66
C LEU A 197 25.69 5.95 -34.81
N GLY A 198 24.78 5.05 -34.47
CA GLY A 198 23.99 4.22 -35.43
C GLY A 198 24.67 2.93 -35.89
N LYS A 199 25.96 2.72 -35.59
CA LYS A 199 26.64 1.44 -35.85
C LYS A 199 26.28 0.45 -34.74
N THR A 200 25.72 -0.69 -35.10
CA THR A 200 25.43 -1.81 -34.17
C THR A 200 26.70 -2.65 -33.91
N SER A 201 26.75 -3.30 -32.75
CA SER A 201 27.87 -4.17 -32.32
C SER A 201 29.24 -3.48 -32.49
N ALA A 202 29.33 -2.23 -32.06
CA ALA A 202 30.55 -1.45 -32.16
C ALA A 202 31.56 -1.89 -31.09
N THR A 203 32.81 -1.96 -31.44
CA THR A 203 33.92 -2.34 -30.55
C THR A 203 34.61 -1.11 -29.93
N LYS A 204 35.47 -1.34 -28.94
CA LYS A 204 36.33 -0.30 -28.37
C LYS A 204 37.20 0.40 -29.43
N SER A 205 37.65 -0.34 -30.46
CA SER A 205 38.38 0.22 -31.61
C SER A 205 37.52 1.19 -32.41
N ASP A 206 36.21 0.95 -32.50
CA ASP A 206 35.28 1.89 -33.13
C ASP A 206 35.12 3.18 -32.31
N VAL A 207 35.14 3.06 -30.98
CA VAL A 207 35.12 4.25 -30.06
C VAL A 207 36.36 5.09 -30.22
N VAL A 208 37.54 4.47 -30.30
CA VAL A 208 38.81 5.16 -30.61
C VAL A 208 38.77 5.84 -32.00
N THR A 209 38.28 5.09 -33.00
CA THR A 209 38.08 5.62 -34.37
C THR A 209 37.15 6.83 -34.38
N PHE A 210 36.05 6.79 -33.57
CA PHE A 210 35.18 7.95 -33.41
C PHE A 210 35.94 9.16 -32.86
N MET A 211 36.71 8.98 -31.81
CA MET A 211 37.52 10.08 -31.25
C MET A 211 38.48 10.67 -32.29
N HIS A 212 39.21 9.83 -33.02
CA HIS A 212 40.14 10.30 -34.09
C HIS A 212 39.42 11.07 -35.21
N LYS A 213 38.18 10.66 -35.57
CA LYS A 213 37.38 11.36 -36.59
C LYS A 213 36.92 12.76 -36.13
N LEU A 214 36.86 13.02 -34.83
CA LEU A 214 36.56 14.36 -34.31
C LEU A 214 37.74 15.31 -34.51
N TYR A 215 38.99 14.81 -34.40
CA TYR A 215 40.22 15.59 -34.57
C TYR A 215 40.69 15.49 -36.00
N LYS A 216 40.03 16.21 -36.91
CA LYS A 216 40.47 16.36 -38.30
C LYS A 216 41.72 17.23 -38.39
N GLU A 217 42.39 17.19 -39.54
CA GLU A 217 43.64 17.96 -39.77
C GLU A 217 43.48 19.47 -39.56
N ASP A 218 42.27 20.00 -39.75
CA ASP A 218 41.93 21.40 -39.53
C ASP A 218 41.59 21.77 -38.10
N VAL A 219 41.57 20.81 -37.15
CA VAL A 219 41.25 21.03 -35.73
C VAL A 219 42.53 21.15 -34.92
N SER A 220 42.82 22.35 -34.39
CA SER A 220 43.94 22.59 -33.49
C SER A 220 43.62 22.20 -32.04
N ASN A 221 42.41 22.51 -31.57
CA ASN A 221 41.93 22.16 -30.24
C ASN A 221 40.42 21.88 -30.23
N MET A 222 39.97 21.07 -29.29
CA MET A 222 38.56 20.80 -29.09
C MET A 222 38.26 20.54 -27.63
N ASN A 223 37.19 21.16 -27.12
CA ASN A 223 36.72 20.97 -25.76
C ASN A 223 35.23 20.67 -25.74
N TRP A 224 34.87 19.62 -25.01
CA TRP A 224 33.51 19.27 -24.70
C TRP A 224 33.15 19.74 -23.30
N HIS A 225 31.99 20.40 -23.18
CA HIS A 225 31.39 20.88 -21.94
C HIS A 225 30.04 20.24 -21.75
N LEU A 226 29.84 19.51 -20.63
CA LEU A 226 28.60 18.89 -20.29
C LEU A 226 27.67 19.90 -19.57
N ASN A 227 26.41 20.00 -19.97
CA ASN A 227 25.47 20.96 -19.39
C ASN A 227 24.86 20.50 -18.07
N ASN A 228 25.16 19.27 -17.61
CA ASN A 228 24.64 18.64 -16.38
C ASN A 228 23.12 18.56 -16.30
N ASP A 229 22.44 18.53 -17.43
CA ASP A 229 20.99 18.42 -17.60
C ASP A 229 20.53 16.96 -17.77
N TYR A 230 21.14 16.05 -17.00
CA TYR A 230 20.92 14.62 -17.09
C TYR A 230 19.47 14.23 -16.81
N LYS A 231 18.88 13.45 -17.73
CA LYS A 231 17.63 12.72 -17.56
C LYS A 231 17.97 11.24 -17.59
N VAL A 232 17.82 10.59 -16.46
CA VAL A 232 18.16 9.17 -16.29
C VAL A 232 16.89 8.38 -16.04
N LYS A 233 16.76 7.24 -16.73
CA LYS A 233 15.73 6.24 -16.48
C LYS A 233 16.42 4.93 -16.17
N LYS A 234 16.01 4.28 -15.08
CA LYS A 234 16.49 2.97 -14.65
C LYS A 234 15.56 1.89 -15.21
N ARG A 235 16.09 0.81 -15.72
CA ARG A 235 15.34 -0.35 -16.23
C ARG A 235 15.99 -1.64 -15.76
N GLU A 236 15.21 -2.52 -15.19
CA GLU A 236 15.64 -3.86 -14.84
C GLU A 236 15.81 -4.72 -16.12
N VAL A 237 16.94 -5.41 -16.26
CA VAL A 237 17.31 -6.24 -17.42
C VAL A 237 17.65 -7.67 -17.03
N GLY A 238 17.80 -7.96 -15.76
CA GLY A 238 18.05 -9.26 -15.15
C GLY A 238 17.63 -9.24 -13.68
N ASP A 239 17.83 -10.33 -12.96
CA ASP A 239 17.51 -10.40 -11.53
C ASP A 239 18.38 -9.42 -10.74
N GLN A 240 17.76 -8.31 -10.29
CA GLN A 240 18.41 -7.17 -9.62
C GLN A 240 19.53 -6.50 -10.45
N GLU A 241 19.57 -6.74 -11.76
CA GLU A 241 20.49 -6.05 -12.66
C GLU A 241 19.77 -4.91 -13.39
N TYR A 242 20.34 -3.73 -13.35
CA TYR A 242 19.74 -2.52 -13.90
C TYR A 242 20.63 -1.87 -14.95
N GLU A 243 20.03 -1.47 -16.07
CA GLU A 243 20.64 -0.54 -17.02
C GLU A 243 20.05 0.85 -16.86
N PHE A 244 20.81 1.86 -17.28
CA PHE A 244 20.38 3.26 -17.22
C PHE A 244 20.33 3.86 -18.61
N GLN A 245 19.16 4.33 -19.02
CA GLN A 245 18.99 5.14 -20.22
C GLN A 245 19.23 6.59 -19.85
N VAL A 246 20.25 7.19 -20.46
CA VAL A 246 20.74 8.51 -20.10
C VAL A 246 20.60 9.47 -21.27
N GLN A 247 20.01 10.63 -21.02
CA GLN A 247 19.89 11.71 -21.99
C GLN A 247 20.43 12.99 -21.36
N PHE A 248 21.27 13.71 -22.09
CA PHE A 248 21.81 15.00 -21.68
C PHE A 248 22.29 15.80 -22.88
N THR A 249 22.68 17.05 -22.65
CA THR A 249 23.27 17.90 -23.70
C THR A 249 24.72 18.25 -23.41
N ALA A 250 25.48 18.46 -24.48
CA ALA A 250 26.84 18.89 -24.40
C ALA A 250 27.16 19.93 -25.48
N ARG A 251 28.03 20.88 -25.13
CA ARG A 251 28.56 21.85 -26.04
C ARG A 251 29.98 21.44 -26.45
N GLN A 252 30.27 21.52 -27.73
CA GLN A 252 31.58 21.32 -28.31
C GLN A 252 32.15 22.66 -28.79
N ASP A 253 33.28 23.09 -28.27
CA ASP A 253 34.04 24.23 -28.75
C ASP A 253 35.21 23.71 -29.56
N VAL A 254 35.38 24.16 -30.81
CA VAL A 254 36.40 23.73 -31.74
C VAL A 254 37.21 24.94 -32.20
N ASP A 255 38.53 24.92 -31.96
CA ASP A 255 39.47 25.86 -32.51
C ASP A 255 40.13 25.23 -33.74
N LYS A 256 40.15 25.96 -34.87
CA LYS A 256 40.74 25.48 -36.11
C LYS A 256 42.13 26.02 -36.34
N THR A 257 42.89 25.36 -37.21
CA THR A 257 44.28 25.75 -37.58
C THR A 257 44.35 27.08 -38.31
N ASP A 258 43.24 27.51 -38.96
CA ASP A 258 43.12 28.84 -39.61
C ASP A 258 42.75 29.97 -38.63
N GLY A 259 42.63 29.67 -37.35
CA GLY A 259 42.24 30.59 -36.30
C GLY A 259 40.73 30.77 -36.11
N SER A 260 39.91 30.15 -36.94
CA SER A 260 38.48 30.20 -36.78
C SER A 260 38.01 29.32 -35.61
N LYS A 261 36.87 29.71 -34.99
CA LYS A 261 36.26 28.99 -33.86
C LYS A 261 34.84 28.62 -34.21
N THR A 262 34.45 27.42 -33.86
CA THR A 262 33.08 26.96 -34.02
C THR A 262 32.56 26.37 -32.72
N GLN A 263 31.29 26.60 -32.47
CA GLN A 263 30.57 26.04 -31.30
C GLN A 263 29.37 25.22 -31.79
N ASN A 264 29.26 24.03 -31.30
CA ASN A 264 28.18 23.11 -31.65
C ASN A 264 27.51 22.58 -30.39
N ASN A 265 26.18 22.43 -30.42
CA ASN A 265 25.44 21.79 -29.35
C ASN A 265 24.97 20.42 -29.80
N TYR A 266 25.04 19.46 -28.88
CA TYR A 266 24.63 18.08 -29.14
C TYR A 266 23.67 17.59 -28.07
N LYS A 267 22.71 16.79 -28.50
CA LYS A 267 21.89 15.95 -27.63
C LYS A 267 22.48 14.55 -27.65
N ILE A 268 22.79 14.03 -26.47
CA ILE A 268 23.34 12.69 -26.28
C ILE A 268 22.25 11.78 -25.75
N ASN A 269 22.17 10.57 -26.30
CA ASN A 269 21.37 9.47 -25.79
C ASN A 269 22.32 8.28 -25.63
N ALA A 270 22.42 7.78 -24.42
CA ALA A 270 23.34 6.70 -24.08
C ALA A 270 22.66 5.68 -23.18
N THR A 271 23.23 4.48 -23.12
CA THR A 271 22.87 3.44 -22.16
C THR A 271 24.09 3.07 -21.35
N VAL A 272 23.91 2.96 -20.04
CA VAL A 272 24.92 2.44 -19.11
C VAL A 272 24.45 1.05 -18.68
N SER A 273 25.31 0.06 -18.86
CA SER A 273 25.06 -1.34 -18.50
C SER A 273 25.08 -1.56 -16.98
N PRO A 274 24.63 -2.73 -16.50
CA PRO A 274 24.75 -3.12 -15.07
C PRO A 274 26.19 -3.11 -14.55
N SER A 275 27.20 -3.28 -15.44
CA SER A 275 28.62 -3.19 -15.08
C SER A 275 29.10 -1.74 -14.84
N GLY A 276 28.25 -0.74 -15.02
CA GLY A 276 28.59 0.68 -14.89
C GLY A 276 29.35 1.27 -16.09
N LYS A 277 29.30 0.62 -17.26
CA LYS A 277 29.98 1.06 -18.49
C LYS A 277 28.99 1.48 -19.57
N ILE A 278 29.44 2.33 -20.49
CA ILE A 278 28.64 2.77 -21.64
C ILE A 278 28.46 1.57 -22.59
N SER A 279 27.21 1.11 -22.75
CA SER A 279 26.82 0.02 -23.66
C SER A 279 26.14 0.51 -24.94
N ALA A 280 25.71 1.76 -24.98
CA ALA A 280 25.25 2.44 -26.21
C ALA A 280 25.55 3.94 -26.11
N PHE A 281 25.93 4.55 -27.23
CA PHE A 281 26.20 5.97 -27.31
C PHE A 281 25.79 6.54 -28.65
N ASN A 282 24.87 7.48 -28.65
CA ASN A 282 24.41 8.18 -29.84
C ASN A 282 24.35 9.68 -29.55
N MET A 283 24.71 10.50 -30.51
CA MET A 283 24.59 11.94 -30.41
C MET A 283 24.07 12.55 -31.70
N ALA A 284 23.27 13.62 -31.56
CA ALA A 284 22.77 14.39 -32.67
C ALA A 284 23.08 15.87 -32.46
N LYS A 285 23.53 16.56 -33.52
CA LYS A 285 23.74 18.00 -33.47
C LYS A 285 22.41 18.73 -33.35
N VAL A 286 22.30 19.65 -32.41
CA VAL A 286 21.13 20.52 -32.26
C VAL A 286 21.32 21.71 -33.18
N THR A 287 20.47 21.79 -34.22
CA THR A 287 20.35 22.99 -35.06
C THR A 287 19.41 23.96 -34.36
N THR A 288 19.91 25.11 -33.92
CA THR A 288 19.07 26.26 -33.56
C THR A 288 18.55 26.84 -34.89
N GLU A 289 17.23 26.71 -35.11
CA GLU A 289 16.53 27.51 -36.11
C GLU A 289 16.52 28.97 -35.71
#